data_c0019dc0910f54fc274cde83fe40efb1
#
_entry.id   c0019dc0910f54fc274cde83fe40efb1
#
_cell.length_a   1.000
_cell.length_b   1.000
_cell.length_c   1.000
_cell.angle_alpha   90.00
_cell.angle_beta   90.00
_cell.angle_gamma   90.00
#
_symmetry.space_group_name_H-M   'P 1'
#
loop_
_entity.id
_entity.type
_entity.pdbx_description
1 polymer ?
#
loop_
_entity_poly.entity_id
_entity_poly.type
_entity_poly.pdbx_seq_one_letter_code
_entity_poly.pdbx_strand_id
1 'polypeptide(L)'
;MGTIWEQMLYLRHNKIIQPMKATAFIRKTASKNDTNSVATIYFRLRDGKKDIKAASELTINPNHWSSEKQGYKDRVALVSEEKKQALNNEVQNILNLINQNYTPESDSEWLSTLIDKYHHPNRYKTKEEIEAENKPMLLELFSEFLVKHKLSEVRKKNFRVIQRTLARYELYVRATKKGQKDFTLNVDTVTPETLRDMWDFFENEYQYYELYPSIYETIPEKRTPQPRGKNTLIDCFSRIRTFFLWCFDNKLTTNRPFDKFPIEECKYGTPIYINLEERDRIFNADLSATPQLEIQRDIFIFQTLIGCRVSDLYRMTKLNVVNEAIEYIPKKTKEGNPVTVRVPLNDKAKEILERYKDHEGKLLPFISEQKYNEAIKKIFKLSGVDRIVTILDPLTRDEVKKPLYEVASSHLARRTFIGNIYKKVKDPNLVSALSGHKEGSKAFRRYRDIDEEMKKDLVKLLD
;
A
#
# COMPACT_ATOMS: atom_id res chain seq x y z
N MET A 1 -50.32 -51.08 53.55
CA MET A 1 -51.02 -49.77 53.55
C MET A 1 -50.08 -48.68 54.01
N GLY A 2 -49.19 -48.34 53.24
CA GLY A 2 -48.36 -47.15 53.40
C GLY A 2 -48.37 -46.48 52.10
N THR A 3 -48.90 -45.25 52.01
CA THR A 3 -48.60 -44.59 50.71
C THR A 3 -49.32 -43.28 50.42
N ILE A 4 -50.32 -42.90 51.07
CA ILE A 4 -50.96 -41.60 50.75
C ILE A 4 -50.34 -40.46 51.57
N TRP A 5 -49.83 -40.74 52.78
CA TRP A 5 -49.18 -39.74 53.65
C TRP A 5 -47.75 -39.38 53.18
N GLU A 6 -46.99 -40.32 52.68
CA GLU A 6 -45.64 -40.03 52.09
C GLU A 6 -45.69 -39.24 50.81
N GLN A 7 -46.66 -39.48 49.96
CA GLN A 7 -46.84 -38.67 48.77
C GLN A 7 -47.34 -37.24 49.05
N MET A 8 -48.11 -37.04 50.10
CA MET A 8 -48.53 -35.71 50.58
C MET A 8 -47.39 -34.93 51.26
N LEU A 9 -46.46 -35.58 51.90
CA LEU A 9 -45.23 -34.95 52.43
C LEU A 9 -44.24 -34.61 51.34
N TYR A 10 -44.13 -35.40 50.24
CA TYR A 10 -43.27 -35.10 49.08
C TYR A 10 -43.79 -33.90 48.28
N LEU A 11 -45.08 -33.71 48.18
CA LEU A 11 -45.76 -32.61 47.57
C LEU A 11 -45.72 -31.28 48.32
N ARG A 12 -45.51 -31.34 49.68
CA ARG A 12 -45.38 -30.13 50.52
C ARG A 12 -43.99 -29.55 50.60
N HIS A 13 -42.96 -30.28 50.14
CA HIS A 13 -41.56 -29.80 50.12
C HIS A 13 -41.06 -29.36 48.77
N ASN A 14 -41.77 -29.63 47.67
CA ASN A 14 -41.49 -29.01 46.35
C ASN A 14 -42.17 -27.66 46.37
N LYS A 15 -41.55 -26.65 47.01
CA LYS A 15 -41.70 -25.27 46.58
C LYS A 15 -41.26 -25.22 45.16
N ILE A 16 -42.21 -24.99 44.24
CA ILE A 16 -41.91 -24.65 42.84
C ILE A 16 -40.90 -23.53 42.91
N ILE A 17 -39.63 -23.85 42.67
CA ILE A 17 -38.58 -22.86 42.48
C ILE A 17 -38.99 -22.16 41.19
N GLN A 18 -39.58 -20.98 41.34
CA GLN A 18 -39.87 -20.15 40.18
C GLN A 18 -38.55 -19.87 39.47
N PRO A 19 -38.43 -20.20 38.20
CA PRO A 19 -37.20 -19.95 37.47
C PRO A 19 -36.87 -18.46 37.49
N MET A 20 -35.59 -18.15 37.55
CA MET A 20 -35.07 -16.78 37.47
C MET A 20 -35.75 -16.03 36.32
N LYS A 21 -36.25 -14.82 36.60
CA LYS A 21 -36.97 -13.98 35.64
C LYS A 21 -36.48 -12.54 35.72
N ALA A 22 -35.87 -12.08 34.63
CA ALA A 22 -35.59 -10.66 34.40
C ALA A 22 -36.77 -9.97 33.68
N THR A 23 -37.14 -8.79 34.11
CA THR A 23 -38.25 -8.00 33.53
C THR A 23 -37.91 -6.51 33.52
N ALA A 24 -38.41 -5.78 32.52
CA ALA A 24 -38.37 -4.33 32.47
C ALA A 24 -39.74 -3.76 32.88
N PHE A 25 -39.76 -2.61 33.59
CA PHE A 25 -40.99 -1.95 34.03
C PHE A 25 -40.76 -0.45 34.25
N ILE A 26 -41.86 0.30 34.30
CA ILE A 26 -41.89 1.72 34.71
C ILE A 26 -42.65 1.90 36.02
N ARG A 27 -42.30 2.94 36.80
CA ARG A 27 -42.98 3.26 38.07
C ARG A 27 -43.97 4.41 37.97
N LYS A 28 -43.80 5.27 36.98
CA LYS A 28 -44.60 6.47 36.81
C LYS A 28 -45.80 6.21 35.91
N THR A 29 -46.96 6.72 36.28
CA THR A 29 -48.16 6.78 35.45
C THR A 29 -48.37 8.23 35.00
N ALA A 30 -49.04 8.43 33.87
CA ALA A 30 -49.41 9.76 33.40
C ALA A 30 -50.92 9.78 33.05
N SER A 31 -51.54 10.97 33.09
CA SER A 31 -52.90 11.12 32.56
C SER A 31 -52.91 10.82 31.05
N LYS A 32 -54.07 10.41 30.51
CA LYS A 32 -54.18 10.00 29.11
C LYS A 32 -53.79 11.09 28.12
N ASN A 33 -53.90 12.35 28.51
CA ASN A 33 -53.63 13.50 27.65
C ASN A 33 -52.22 14.11 27.86
N ASP A 34 -51.40 13.53 28.73
CA ASP A 34 -50.04 14.04 28.99
C ASP A 34 -49.06 13.45 27.98
N THR A 35 -48.81 14.17 26.91
CA THR A 35 -47.88 13.82 25.85
C THR A 35 -46.42 14.02 26.24
N ASN A 36 -46.11 14.82 27.25
CA ASN A 36 -44.77 15.24 27.66
C ASN A 36 -44.23 14.48 28.88
N SER A 37 -45.03 13.58 29.46
CA SER A 37 -44.59 12.81 30.59
C SER A 37 -43.51 11.82 30.25
N VAL A 38 -42.47 11.76 31.09
CA VAL A 38 -41.32 10.87 30.92
C VAL A 38 -41.17 9.99 32.14
N ALA A 39 -41.05 8.68 31.92
CA ALA A 39 -40.75 7.70 32.93
C ALA A 39 -39.45 6.96 32.61
N THR A 40 -38.64 6.74 33.66
CA THR A 40 -37.46 5.87 33.58
C THR A 40 -37.87 4.41 33.49
N ILE A 41 -37.19 3.63 32.68
CA ILE A 41 -37.35 2.18 32.61
C ILE A 41 -36.41 1.55 33.63
N TYR A 42 -36.98 0.73 34.47
CA TYR A 42 -36.29 -0.07 35.50
C TYR A 42 -36.20 -1.53 35.05
N PHE A 43 -35.13 -2.18 35.44
CA PHE A 43 -34.98 -3.62 35.30
C PHE A 43 -35.12 -4.28 36.66
N ARG A 44 -35.75 -5.45 36.68
CA ARG A 44 -36.03 -6.22 37.88
C ARG A 44 -35.67 -7.67 37.61
N LEU A 45 -34.95 -8.27 38.54
CA LEU A 45 -34.65 -9.68 38.55
C LEU A 45 -35.24 -10.33 39.76
N ARG A 46 -35.96 -11.41 39.54
CA ARG A 46 -36.55 -12.26 40.62
C ARG A 46 -36.00 -13.67 40.52
N ASP A 47 -35.56 -14.20 41.66
CA ASP A 47 -35.13 -15.59 41.83
C ASP A 47 -35.51 -16.06 43.22
N GLY A 48 -36.56 -16.85 43.34
CA GLY A 48 -37.11 -17.29 44.59
C GLY A 48 -37.51 -16.11 45.51
N LYS A 49 -36.81 -15.95 46.64
CA LYS A 49 -37.02 -14.82 47.56
C LYS A 49 -36.28 -13.53 47.17
N LYS A 50 -35.33 -13.64 46.25
CA LYS A 50 -34.54 -12.49 45.77
C LYS A 50 -35.36 -11.62 44.81
N ASP A 51 -35.39 -10.31 45.08
CA ASP A 51 -36.06 -9.31 44.23
C ASP A 51 -35.19 -8.06 44.17
N ILE A 52 -34.36 -7.95 43.15
CA ILE A 52 -33.45 -6.82 42.93
C ILE A 52 -33.91 -5.96 41.77
N LYS A 53 -33.65 -4.64 41.86
CA LYS A 53 -34.12 -3.67 40.90
C LYS A 53 -33.07 -2.59 40.70
N ALA A 54 -32.89 -2.14 39.45
CA ALA A 54 -32.05 -1.01 39.14
C ALA A 54 -32.71 -0.15 38.06
N ALA A 55 -32.41 1.16 38.05
CA ALA A 55 -32.80 2.08 37.01
C ALA A 55 -31.87 2.00 35.85
N SER A 56 -32.39 2.25 34.66
CA SER A 56 -31.56 2.51 33.44
C SER A 56 -31.65 3.98 33.03
N GLU A 57 -30.89 4.38 32.03
CA GLU A 57 -31.02 5.70 31.40
C GLU A 57 -32.12 5.73 30.35
N LEU A 58 -32.73 4.59 30.03
CA LEU A 58 -33.81 4.51 29.06
C LEU A 58 -35.07 5.18 29.63
N THR A 59 -35.69 5.97 28.80
CA THR A 59 -36.91 6.69 29.14
C THR A 59 -38.01 6.49 28.10
N ILE A 60 -39.26 6.50 28.56
CA ILE A 60 -40.43 6.38 27.69
C ILE A 60 -41.60 7.18 28.26
N ASN A 61 -42.50 7.64 27.39
CA ASN A 61 -43.79 8.16 27.88
C ASN A 61 -44.62 7.02 28.49
N PRO A 62 -45.12 7.13 29.75
CA PRO A 62 -45.90 6.06 30.39
C PRO A 62 -47.10 5.58 29.58
N ASN A 63 -47.74 6.47 28.81
CA ASN A 63 -48.88 6.15 27.96
C ASN A 63 -48.53 5.24 26.79
N HIS A 64 -47.24 5.22 26.40
CA HIS A 64 -46.71 4.42 25.31
C HIS A 64 -46.16 3.06 25.75
N TRP A 65 -46.01 2.84 27.06
CA TRP A 65 -45.44 1.62 27.64
C TRP A 65 -46.41 0.46 27.60
N SER A 66 -45.97 -0.71 27.17
CA SER A 66 -46.64 -2.01 27.30
C SER A 66 -45.92 -2.87 28.32
N SER A 67 -46.58 -3.16 29.44
CA SER A 67 -46.02 -4.06 30.44
C SER A 67 -45.94 -5.50 29.99
N GLU A 68 -46.75 -5.92 29.05
CA GLU A 68 -46.73 -7.26 28.45
C GLU A 68 -45.51 -7.44 27.52
N LYS A 69 -45.30 -6.47 26.62
CA LYS A 69 -44.17 -6.48 25.67
C LYS A 69 -42.87 -5.98 26.26
N GLN A 70 -42.91 -5.32 27.42
CA GLN A 70 -41.79 -4.64 28.05
C GLN A 70 -41.10 -3.66 27.13
N GLY A 71 -41.91 -2.85 26.44
CA GLY A 71 -41.49 -1.90 25.41
C GLY A 71 -42.64 -1.02 24.95
N TYR A 72 -42.55 -0.48 23.73
CA TYR A 72 -43.62 0.29 23.16
C TYR A 72 -44.88 -0.54 22.88
N LYS A 73 -46.06 0.07 23.04
CA LYS A 73 -47.32 -0.44 22.47
C LYS A 73 -47.26 -0.43 20.94
N ASP A 74 -48.00 -1.34 20.31
CA ASP A 74 -48.03 -1.44 18.84
C ASP A 74 -48.55 -0.16 18.17
N ARG A 75 -49.63 0.37 18.70
CA ARG A 75 -50.28 1.58 18.17
C ARG A 75 -49.94 2.79 19.05
N VAL A 76 -48.91 3.52 18.71
CA VAL A 76 -48.53 4.78 19.32
C VAL A 76 -48.42 5.82 18.23
N ALA A 77 -49.30 6.83 18.30
CA ALA A 77 -49.25 7.98 17.39
C ALA A 77 -48.00 8.86 17.64
N LEU A 78 -47.44 9.46 16.61
CA LEU A 78 -46.34 10.44 16.68
C LEU A 78 -44.96 9.85 17.08
N VAL A 79 -44.78 8.54 17.05
CA VAL A 79 -43.48 7.89 17.26
C VAL A 79 -43.15 7.04 16.03
N SER A 80 -41.99 7.29 15.41
CA SER A 80 -41.54 6.50 14.24
C SER A 80 -41.26 5.05 14.61
N GLU A 81 -41.48 4.13 13.70
CA GLU A 81 -41.20 2.70 13.91
C GLU A 81 -39.73 2.44 14.24
N GLU A 82 -38.80 3.19 13.64
CA GLU A 82 -37.37 3.12 13.95
C GLU A 82 -37.09 3.44 15.43
N LYS A 83 -37.70 4.48 15.98
CA LYS A 83 -37.55 4.85 17.38
C LYS A 83 -38.14 3.81 18.34
N LYS A 84 -39.28 3.20 17.97
CA LYS A 84 -39.89 2.10 18.73
C LYS A 84 -38.97 0.89 18.75
N GLN A 85 -38.47 0.48 17.57
CA GLN A 85 -37.58 -0.66 17.44
C GLN A 85 -36.26 -0.45 18.19
N ALA A 86 -35.65 0.74 18.08
CA ALA A 86 -34.41 1.08 18.80
C ALA A 86 -34.57 0.89 20.29
N LEU A 87 -35.60 1.49 20.93
CA LEU A 87 -35.82 1.33 22.37
C LEU A 87 -36.13 -0.14 22.77
N ASN A 88 -37.00 -0.82 22.00
CA ASN A 88 -37.34 -2.20 22.26
C ASN A 88 -36.10 -3.10 22.19
N ASN A 89 -35.23 -2.89 21.22
CA ASN A 89 -33.96 -3.63 21.07
C ASN A 89 -33.03 -3.38 22.27
N GLU A 90 -32.88 -2.12 22.71
CA GLU A 90 -32.07 -1.79 23.91
C GLU A 90 -32.61 -2.47 25.17
N VAL A 91 -33.91 -2.44 25.38
CA VAL A 91 -34.53 -3.14 26.52
C VAL A 91 -34.25 -4.64 26.45
N GLN A 92 -34.39 -5.26 25.29
CA GLN A 92 -34.10 -6.69 25.10
C GLN A 92 -32.61 -7.01 25.28
N ASN A 93 -31.72 -6.16 24.80
CA ASN A 93 -30.28 -6.33 25.00
C ASN A 93 -29.90 -6.33 26.48
N ILE A 94 -30.45 -5.40 27.26
CA ILE A 94 -30.20 -5.34 28.70
C ILE A 94 -30.80 -6.56 29.41
N LEU A 95 -32.01 -7.01 29.07
CA LEU A 95 -32.61 -8.22 29.61
C LEU A 95 -31.76 -9.46 29.30
N ASN A 96 -31.26 -9.59 28.08
CA ASN A 96 -30.37 -10.68 27.69
C ASN A 96 -29.05 -10.63 28.46
N LEU A 97 -28.48 -9.44 28.64
CA LEU A 97 -27.26 -9.24 29.43
C LEU A 97 -27.44 -9.66 30.89
N ILE A 98 -28.57 -9.30 31.52
CA ILE A 98 -28.92 -9.70 32.88
C ILE A 98 -29.01 -11.23 32.95
N ASN A 99 -29.73 -11.86 32.01
CA ASN A 99 -29.92 -13.30 32.00
C ASN A 99 -28.63 -14.09 31.82
N GLN A 100 -27.70 -13.56 31.00
CA GLN A 100 -26.40 -14.21 30.69
C GLN A 100 -25.39 -14.09 31.84
N ASN A 101 -25.43 -12.99 32.61
CA ASN A 101 -24.41 -12.68 33.62
C ASN A 101 -24.91 -12.88 35.07
N TYR A 102 -26.15 -13.31 35.28
CA TYR A 102 -26.67 -13.55 36.60
C TYR A 102 -25.98 -14.73 37.30
N THR A 103 -25.65 -14.53 38.55
CA THR A 103 -25.21 -15.58 39.49
C THR A 103 -26.04 -15.50 40.77
N PRO A 104 -26.14 -16.59 41.58
CA PRO A 104 -26.87 -16.56 42.85
C PRO A 104 -26.38 -15.50 43.85
N GLU A 105 -25.12 -15.02 43.71
CA GLU A 105 -24.52 -14.00 44.56
C GLU A 105 -24.86 -12.57 44.08
N SER A 106 -25.40 -12.41 42.85
CA SER A 106 -25.74 -11.09 42.27
C SER A 106 -26.71 -10.32 43.17
N ASP A 107 -26.45 -9.07 43.45
CA ASP A 107 -27.22 -8.14 44.26
C ASP A 107 -27.70 -6.91 43.49
N SER A 108 -28.28 -5.92 44.19
CA SER A 108 -28.76 -4.67 43.56
C SER A 108 -27.62 -3.81 43.06
N GLU A 109 -26.44 -3.86 43.67
CA GLU A 109 -25.26 -3.12 43.21
C GLU A 109 -24.69 -3.71 41.91
N TRP A 110 -24.60 -5.07 41.87
CA TRP A 110 -24.25 -5.78 40.65
C TRP A 110 -25.17 -5.42 39.49
N LEU A 111 -26.52 -5.41 39.71
CA LEU A 111 -27.47 -5.09 38.63
C LEU A 111 -27.32 -3.64 38.17
N SER A 112 -27.12 -2.72 39.10
CA SER A 112 -26.89 -1.30 38.77
C SER A 112 -25.61 -1.10 37.98
N THR A 113 -24.53 -1.75 38.41
CA THR A 113 -23.22 -1.71 37.73
C THR A 113 -23.29 -2.33 36.31
N LEU A 114 -24.02 -3.45 36.15
CA LEU A 114 -24.19 -4.13 34.89
C LEU A 114 -24.92 -3.21 33.87
N ILE A 115 -25.97 -2.52 34.32
CA ILE A 115 -26.72 -1.56 33.48
C ILE A 115 -25.87 -0.31 33.16
N ASP A 116 -25.15 0.25 34.15
CA ASP A 116 -24.26 1.40 33.90
C ASP A 116 -23.14 1.02 32.94
N LYS A 117 -22.57 -0.18 33.05
CA LYS A 117 -21.57 -0.69 32.10
C LYS A 117 -22.11 -0.85 30.68
N TYR A 118 -23.40 -1.20 30.54
CA TYR A 118 -24.06 -1.26 29.24
C TYR A 118 -24.16 0.13 28.61
N HIS A 119 -24.57 1.16 29.36
CA HIS A 119 -24.72 2.52 28.89
C HIS A 119 -23.39 3.26 28.74
N HIS A 120 -22.42 2.96 29.61
CA HIS A 120 -21.12 3.64 29.69
C HIS A 120 -19.93 2.67 29.69
N PRO A 121 -19.75 1.85 28.64
CA PRO A 121 -18.69 0.85 28.60
C PRO A 121 -17.29 1.46 28.81
N ASN A 122 -17.06 2.67 28.33
CA ASN A 122 -15.76 3.34 28.46
C ASN A 122 -15.37 3.73 29.90
N ARG A 123 -16.33 3.82 30.85
CA ARG A 123 -16.02 4.07 32.26
C ARG A 123 -15.33 2.89 32.94
N TYR A 124 -15.53 1.69 32.41
CA TYR A 124 -15.05 0.43 32.97
C TYR A 124 -13.88 -0.18 32.21
N LYS A 125 -13.43 0.47 31.15
CA LYS A 125 -12.21 0.08 30.42
C LYS A 125 -10.99 0.54 31.20
N THR A 126 -9.97 -0.29 31.24
CA THR A 126 -8.64 0.09 31.73
C THR A 126 -8.02 1.17 30.84
N LYS A 127 -7.08 1.92 31.37
CA LYS A 127 -6.32 2.89 30.54
C LYS A 127 -5.66 2.21 29.34
N GLU A 128 -5.17 0.99 29.54
CA GLU A 128 -4.52 0.19 28.49
C GLU A 128 -5.49 -0.22 27.38
N GLU A 129 -6.74 -0.57 27.72
CA GLU A 129 -7.80 -0.89 26.75
C GLU A 129 -8.21 0.35 25.95
N ILE A 130 -8.35 1.51 26.61
CA ILE A 130 -8.67 2.78 25.95
C ILE A 130 -7.52 3.22 25.02
N GLU A 131 -6.28 3.08 25.48
CA GLU A 131 -5.09 3.37 24.65
C GLU A 131 -4.99 2.41 23.46
N ALA A 132 -5.33 1.13 23.63
CA ALA A 132 -5.33 0.15 22.55
C ALA A 132 -6.40 0.44 21.49
N GLU A 133 -7.60 0.86 21.90
CA GLU A 133 -8.67 1.25 20.97
C GLU A 133 -8.39 2.57 20.23
N ASN A 134 -7.65 3.48 20.86
CA ASN A 134 -7.28 4.77 20.27
C ASN A 134 -5.96 4.72 19.47
N LYS A 135 -5.30 3.55 19.38
CA LYS A 135 -4.10 3.43 18.55
C LYS A 135 -4.45 3.67 17.07
N PRO A 136 -3.70 4.54 16.39
CA PRO A 136 -3.97 4.80 14.98
C PRO A 136 -3.76 3.54 14.15
N MET A 137 -4.67 3.31 13.20
CA MET A 137 -4.59 2.17 12.29
C MET A 137 -3.42 2.31 11.31
N LEU A 138 -2.99 1.21 10.69
CA LEU A 138 -1.83 1.17 9.79
C LEU A 138 -1.88 2.26 8.71
N LEU A 139 -3.02 2.47 8.07
CA LEU A 139 -3.16 3.45 7.00
C LEU A 139 -3.06 4.91 7.48
N GLU A 140 -3.45 5.18 8.72
CA GLU A 140 -3.29 6.49 9.38
C GLU A 140 -1.81 6.74 9.69
N LEU A 141 -1.14 5.75 10.31
CA LEU A 141 0.32 5.79 10.53
C LEU A 141 1.10 5.91 9.22
N PHE A 142 0.60 5.29 8.15
CA PHE A 142 1.23 5.42 6.84
C PHE A 142 1.12 6.85 6.29
N SER A 143 0.00 7.53 6.54
CA SER A 143 -0.18 8.94 6.20
C SER A 143 0.77 9.84 7.00
N GLU A 144 0.91 9.55 8.29
CA GLU A 144 1.86 10.24 9.18
C GLU A 144 3.32 10.03 8.73
N PHE A 145 3.70 8.80 8.38
CA PHE A 145 5.00 8.47 7.80
C PHE A 145 5.32 9.30 6.55
N LEU A 146 4.35 9.46 5.64
CA LEU A 146 4.53 10.27 4.43
C LEU A 146 4.81 11.74 4.70
N VAL A 147 4.34 12.26 5.84
CA VAL A 147 4.59 13.65 6.28
C VAL A 147 5.93 13.76 7.02
N LYS A 148 6.15 12.90 8.01
CA LYS A 148 7.27 13.01 8.95
C LYS A 148 8.58 12.43 8.43
N HIS A 149 8.52 11.36 7.62
CA HIS A 149 9.73 10.73 7.12
C HIS A 149 10.34 11.52 5.96
N LYS A 150 11.65 11.72 5.99
CA LYS A 150 12.39 12.51 4.99
C LYS A 150 12.48 11.79 3.65
N LEU A 151 11.50 12.02 2.79
CA LEU A 151 11.35 11.41 1.47
C LEU A 151 11.33 12.48 0.37
N SER A 152 11.96 12.17 -0.78
CA SER A 152 11.75 12.98 -1.98
C SER A 152 10.31 12.85 -2.51
N GLU A 153 9.82 13.87 -3.22
CA GLU A 153 8.44 13.85 -3.75
C GLU A 153 8.15 12.65 -4.66
N VAL A 154 9.13 12.19 -5.42
CA VAL A 154 9.00 10.98 -6.25
C VAL A 154 8.81 9.74 -5.37
N ARG A 155 9.56 9.62 -4.28
CA ARG A 155 9.40 8.53 -3.32
C ARG A 155 8.03 8.58 -2.64
N LYS A 156 7.59 9.77 -2.20
CA LYS A 156 6.24 9.95 -1.62
C LYS A 156 5.14 9.48 -2.57
N LYS A 157 5.25 9.82 -3.88
CA LYS A 157 4.29 9.32 -4.88
C LYS A 157 4.23 7.79 -4.93
N ASN A 158 5.38 7.12 -4.91
CA ASN A 158 5.45 5.67 -4.92
C ASN A 158 4.86 5.05 -3.64
N PHE A 159 5.12 5.63 -2.48
CA PHE A 159 4.53 5.18 -1.22
C PHE A 159 3.00 5.39 -1.18
N ARG A 160 2.49 6.50 -1.74
CA ARG A 160 1.03 6.72 -1.86
C ARG A 160 0.34 5.65 -2.72
N VAL A 161 1.00 5.15 -3.77
CA VAL A 161 0.48 4.00 -4.54
C VAL A 161 0.35 2.78 -3.64
N ILE A 162 1.39 2.47 -2.86
CA ILE A 162 1.36 1.33 -1.92
C ILE A 162 0.25 1.52 -0.88
N GLN A 163 0.11 2.70 -0.29
CA GLN A 163 -0.95 3.01 0.67
C GLN A 163 -2.34 2.72 0.10
N ARG A 164 -2.62 3.16 -1.14
CA ARG A 164 -3.90 2.85 -1.80
C ARG A 164 -4.08 1.36 -2.06
N THR A 165 -3.01 0.66 -2.45
CA THR A 165 -3.08 -0.80 -2.64
C THR A 165 -3.34 -1.54 -1.32
N LEU A 166 -2.75 -1.10 -0.20
CA LEU A 166 -3.05 -1.63 1.13
C LEU A 166 -4.49 -1.36 1.55
N ALA A 167 -5.02 -0.16 1.26
CA ALA A 167 -6.41 0.16 1.54
C ALA A 167 -7.38 -0.72 0.70
N ARG A 168 -7.05 -1.00 -0.56
CA ARG A 168 -7.82 -1.96 -1.38
C ARG A 168 -7.71 -3.39 -0.86
N TYR A 169 -6.56 -3.77 -0.33
CA TYR A 169 -6.39 -5.08 0.32
C TYR A 169 -7.33 -5.23 1.54
N GLU A 170 -7.50 -4.20 2.37
CA GLU A 170 -8.48 -4.25 3.47
C GLU A 170 -9.91 -4.52 2.95
N LEU A 171 -10.33 -3.78 1.91
CA LEU A 171 -11.65 -3.97 1.30
C LEU A 171 -11.79 -5.37 0.68
N TYR A 172 -10.73 -5.88 0.06
CA TYR A 172 -10.70 -7.23 -0.50
C TYR A 172 -10.88 -8.30 0.60
N VAL A 173 -10.18 -8.17 1.72
CA VAL A 173 -10.33 -9.09 2.86
C VAL A 173 -11.76 -9.04 3.42
N ARG A 174 -12.33 -7.84 3.58
CA ARG A 174 -13.73 -7.66 4.05
C ARG A 174 -14.74 -8.31 3.11
N ALA A 175 -14.49 -8.23 1.80
CA ALA A 175 -15.39 -8.77 0.78
C ALA A 175 -15.28 -10.29 0.62
N THR A 176 -14.10 -10.87 0.84
CA THR A 176 -13.81 -12.27 0.46
C THR A 176 -13.63 -13.22 1.64
N LYS A 177 -13.15 -12.75 2.78
CA LYS A 177 -12.89 -13.62 3.93
C LYS A 177 -14.07 -13.65 4.91
N LYS A 178 -14.64 -14.84 5.13
CA LYS A 178 -15.76 -15.04 6.06
C LYS A 178 -15.38 -14.59 7.48
N GLY A 179 -16.25 -13.81 8.12
CA GLY A 179 -16.04 -13.32 9.49
C GLY A 179 -15.11 -12.09 9.60
N GLN A 180 -14.66 -11.51 8.47
CA GLN A 180 -13.72 -10.40 8.45
C GLN A 180 -14.34 -9.08 7.92
N LYS A 181 -15.64 -8.87 8.16
CA LYS A 181 -16.36 -7.68 7.64
C LYS A 181 -15.79 -6.35 8.13
N ASP A 182 -15.22 -6.33 9.33
CA ASP A 182 -14.66 -5.13 9.97
C ASP A 182 -13.11 -5.14 9.96
N PHE A 183 -12.50 -5.97 9.12
CA PHE A 183 -11.05 -6.10 9.04
C PHE A 183 -10.37 -4.76 8.73
N THR A 184 -9.39 -4.41 9.54
CA THR A 184 -8.50 -3.27 9.36
C THR A 184 -7.05 -3.69 9.61
N LEU A 185 -6.13 -3.13 8.84
CA LEU A 185 -4.72 -3.35 9.05
C LEU A 185 -4.24 -2.58 10.28
N ASN A 186 -3.63 -3.31 11.20
CA ASN A 186 -3.02 -2.74 12.39
C ASN A 186 -1.55 -3.16 12.46
N VAL A 187 -0.64 -2.21 12.69
CA VAL A 187 0.81 -2.48 12.74
C VAL A 187 1.20 -3.49 13.80
N ASP A 188 0.45 -3.57 14.91
CA ASP A 188 0.73 -4.50 16.02
C ASP A 188 0.32 -5.95 15.69
N THR A 189 -0.64 -6.15 14.76
CA THR A 189 -1.23 -7.47 14.48
C THR A 189 -0.84 -8.07 13.12
N VAL A 190 -0.13 -7.32 12.26
CA VAL A 190 0.40 -7.86 11.01
C VAL A 190 1.40 -8.96 11.28
N THR A 191 1.14 -10.15 10.76
CA THR A 191 2.01 -11.34 10.87
C THR A 191 2.74 -11.62 9.55
N PRO A 192 3.73 -12.53 9.53
CA PRO A 192 4.31 -13.01 8.27
C PRO A 192 3.27 -13.63 7.33
N GLU A 193 2.23 -14.27 7.86
CA GLU A 193 1.11 -14.80 7.08
C GLU A 193 0.31 -13.67 6.43
N THR A 194 0.01 -12.61 7.17
CA THR A 194 -0.61 -11.40 6.62
C THR A 194 0.23 -10.79 5.48
N LEU A 195 1.56 -10.77 5.63
CA LEU A 195 2.46 -10.29 4.57
C LEU A 195 2.43 -11.19 3.32
N ARG A 196 2.27 -12.52 3.47
CA ARG A 196 2.09 -13.44 2.33
C ARG A 196 0.76 -13.19 1.62
N ASP A 197 -0.33 -13.06 2.38
CA ASP A 197 -1.64 -12.71 1.83
C ASP A 197 -1.62 -11.36 1.08
N MET A 198 -0.93 -10.37 1.64
CA MET A 198 -0.72 -9.09 0.96
C MET A 198 0.09 -9.26 -0.33
N TRP A 199 1.14 -10.10 -0.30
CA TRP A 199 1.95 -10.38 -1.49
C TRP A 199 1.09 -10.95 -2.60
N ASP A 200 0.29 -11.97 -2.29
CA ASP A 200 -0.60 -12.60 -3.24
C ASP A 200 -1.64 -11.63 -3.81
N PHE A 201 -2.16 -10.73 -2.95
CA PHE A 201 -3.05 -9.66 -3.40
C PHE A 201 -2.34 -8.68 -4.35
N PHE A 202 -1.13 -8.23 -4.02
CA PHE A 202 -0.36 -7.31 -4.87
C PHE A 202 -0.01 -7.95 -6.22
N GLU A 203 0.33 -9.24 -6.24
CA GLU A 203 0.66 -9.99 -7.45
C GLU A 203 -0.56 -10.13 -8.37
N ASN A 204 -1.73 -10.40 -7.79
CA ASN A 204 -2.96 -10.69 -8.51
C ASN A 204 -3.93 -9.50 -8.60
N GLU A 205 -3.54 -8.30 -8.18
CA GLU A 205 -4.42 -7.11 -8.17
C GLU A 205 -5.06 -6.83 -9.53
N TYR A 206 -4.37 -7.14 -10.63
CA TYR A 206 -4.90 -6.95 -11.98
C TYR A 206 -6.13 -7.82 -12.27
N GLN A 207 -6.22 -9.02 -11.68
CA GLN A 207 -7.40 -9.90 -11.78
C GLN A 207 -8.53 -9.39 -10.87
N TYR A 208 -8.19 -8.95 -9.66
CA TYR A 208 -9.17 -8.46 -8.69
C TYR A 208 -9.83 -7.16 -9.14
N TYR A 209 -9.17 -6.38 -9.99
CA TYR A 209 -9.75 -5.19 -10.61
C TYR A 209 -11.03 -5.52 -11.40
N GLU A 210 -11.04 -6.64 -12.10
CA GLU A 210 -12.21 -7.11 -12.88
C GLU A 210 -13.23 -7.85 -12.03
N LEU A 211 -12.76 -8.64 -11.04
CA LEU A 211 -13.61 -9.48 -10.20
C LEU A 211 -14.34 -8.70 -9.10
N TYR A 212 -13.77 -7.61 -8.60
CA TYR A 212 -14.30 -6.81 -7.49
C TYR A 212 -14.33 -5.31 -7.82
N PRO A 213 -15.09 -4.86 -8.81
CA PRO A 213 -15.08 -3.47 -9.28
C PRO A 213 -15.45 -2.46 -8.17
N SER A 214 -16.31 -2.83 -7.23
CA SER A 214 -16.71 -1.97 -6.10
C SER A 214 -15.54 -1.52 -5.22
N ILE A 215 -14.48 -2.31 -5.12
CA ILE A 215 -13.26 -1.93 -4.39
C ILE A 215 -12.58 -0.75 -5.07
N TYR A 216 -12.57 -0.74 -6.40
CA TYR A 216 -11.91 0.30 -7.21
C TYR A 216 -12.81 1.51 -7.44
N GLU A 217 -14.11 1.38 -7.29
CA GLU A 217 -15.04 2.52 -7.17
C GLU A 217 -14.82 3.27 -5.85
N THR A 218 -14.58 2.54 -4.76
CA THR A 218 -14.31 3.11 -3.44
C THR A 218 -12.92 3.74 -3.37
N ILE A 219 -11.89 3.04 -3.89
CA ILE A 219 -10.49 3.51 -3.88
C ILE A 219 -9.96 3.47 -5.33
N PRO A 220 -10.20 4.53 -6.11
CA PRO A 220 -9.92 4.52 -7.54
C PRO A 220 -8.42 4.54 -7.85
N GLU A 221 -8.07 3.92 -8.98
CA GLU A 221 -6.74 4.02 -9.58
C GLU A 221 -6.85 4.67 -10.96
N LYS A 222 -5.88 5.53 -11.30
CA LYS A 222 -5.89 6.26 -12.58
C LYS A 222 -5.70 5.37 -13.80
N ARG A 223 -5.08 4.22 -13.61
CA ARG A 223 -4.78 3.26 -14.68
C ARG A 223 -5.20 1.87 -14.22
N THR A 224 -5.75 1.09 -15.12
CA THR A 224 -6.01 -0.33 -14.88
C THR A 224 -4.76 -1.01 -14.35
N PRO A 225 -4.81 -1.69 -13.20
CA PRO A 225 -3.71 -2.45 -12.67
C PRO A 225 -3.19 -3.46 -13.69
N GLN A 226 -1.88 -3.55 -13.83
CA GLN A 226 -1.21 -4.51 -14.69
C GLN A 226 -0.48 -5.56 -13.86
N PRO A 227 -0.23 -6.76 -14.39
CA PRO A 227 0.59 -7.76 -13.72
C PRO A 227 1.91 -7.17 -13.25
N ARG A 228 2.30 -7.43 -12.00
CA ARG A 228 3.57 -6.96 -11.42
C ARG A 228 4.62 -8.05 -11.48
N GLY A 229 5.77 -7.74 -12.07
CA GLY A 229 6.90 -8.64 -12.01
C GLY A 229 7.51 -8.72 -10.61
N LYS A 230 8.23 -9.83 -10.35
CA LYS A 230 8.84 -10.12 -9.03
C LYS A 230 9.71 -8.99 -8.48
N ASN A 231 10.50 -8.30 -9.31
CA ASN A 231 11.30 -7.16 -8.85
C ASN A 231 10.42 -5.98 -8.40
N THR A 232 9.26 -5.78 -9.00
CA THR A 232 8.31 -4.73 -8.59
C THR A 232 7.68 -5.07 -7.24
N LEU A 233 7.29 -6.34 -7.03
CA LEU A 233 6.77 -6.83 -5.75
C LEU A 233 7.83 -6.69 -4.64
N ILE A 234 9.07 -7.13 -4.89
CA ILE A 234 10.21 -6.95 -3.98
C ILE A 234 10.38 -5.48 -3.60
N ASP A 235 10.32 -4.58 -4.56
CA ASP A 235 10.40 -3.12 -4.33
C ASP A 235 9.23 -2.59 -3.49
N CYS A 236 7.99 -3.06 -3.72
CA CYS A 236 6.83 -2.70 -2.93
C CYS A 236 7.00 -3.15 -1.47
N PHE A 237 7.34 -4.41 -1.26
CA PHE A 237 7.50 -4.96 0.09
C PHE A 237 8.72 -4.41 0.82
N SER A 238 9.81 -4.06 0.12
CA SER A 238 10.94 -3.32 0.70
C SER A 238 10.53 -1.94 1.22
N ARG A 239 9.58 -1.27 0.55
CA ARG A 239 9.01 0.00 1.03
C ARG A 239 8.06 -0.19 2.20
N ILE A 240 7.21 -1.23 2.17
CA ILE A 240 6.36 -1.58 3.33
C ILE A 240 7.25 -1.89 4.54
N ARG A 241 8.34 -2.65 4.36
CA ARG A 241 9.33 -2.89 5.42
C ARG A 241 9.93 -1.58 5.95
N THR A 242 10.26 -0.63 5.07
CA THR A 242 10.77 0.69 5.49
C THR A 242 9.76 1.42 6.38
N PHE A 243 8.47 1.34 6.07
CA PHE A 243 7.42 1.90 6.91
C PHE A 243 7.34 1.19 8.29
N PHE A 244 7.37 -0.14 8.35
CA PHE A 244 7.36 -0.87 9.62
C PHE A 244 8.59 -0.57 10.48
N LEU A 245 9.78 -0.43 9.87
CA LEU A 245 10.98 -0.03 10.59
C LEU A 245 10.84 1.40 11.15
N TRP A 246 10.26 2.32 10.38
CA TRP A 246 9.97 3.66 10.87
C TRP A 246 8.98 3.64 12.05
N CYS A 247 7.93 2.83 12.01
CA CYS A 247 6.99 2.66 13.13
C CYS A 247 7.72 2.12 14.36
N PHE A 248 8.59 1.12 14.20
CA PHE A 248 9.38 0.54 15.28
C PHE A 248 10.35 1.56 15.90
N ASP A 249 11.11 2.28 15.07
CA ASP A 249 12.08 3.29 15.50
C ASP A 249 11.42 4.46 16.26
N ASN A 250 10.16 4.80 15.90
CA ASN A 250 9.36 5.82 16.58
C ASN A 250 8.52 5.26 17.74
N LYS A 251 8.71 4.00 18.13
CA LYS A 251 8.00 3.33 19.25
C LYS A 251 6.47 3.29 19.08
N LEU A 252 6.00 3.31 17.84
CA LEU A 252 4.57 3.18 17.51
C LEU A 252 4.11 1.73 17.50
N THR A 253 5.02 0.79 17.46
CA THR A 253 4.80 -0.65 17.56
C THR A 253 6.06 -1.37 18.06
N THR A 254 5.89 -2.53 18.64
CA THR A 254 6.99 -3.49 18.94
C THR A 254 7.05 -4.62 17.91
N ASN A 255 6.07 -4.68 17.01
CA ASN A 255 5.95 -5.74 16.02
C ASN A 255 6.97 -5.59 14.88
N ARG A 256 7.64 -6.69 14.53
CA ARG A 256 8.62 -6.78 13.45
C ARG A 256 8.30 -7.93 12.49
N PRO A 257 7.21 -7.84 11.73
CA PRO A 257 6.70 -8.98 10.94
C PRO A 257 7.67 -9.40 9.82
N PHE A 258 8.55 -8.50 9.38
CA PHE A 258 9.54 -8.78 8.35
C PHE A 258 10.75 -9.60 8.84
N ASP A 259 10.95 -9.80 10.15
CA ASP A 259 12.05 -10.62 10.66
C ASP A 259 11.88 -12.10 10.25
N LYS A 260 10.63 -12.55 10.07
CA LYS A 260 10.26 -13.88 9.58
C LYS A 260 9.67 -13.90 8.17
N PHE A 261 9.77 -12.77 7.46
CA PHE A 261 9.37 -12.63 6.06
C PHE A 261 10.55 -12.10 5.23
N PRO A 262 11.45 -12.97 4.78
CA PRO A 262 12.63 -12.57 4.03
C PRO A 262 12.20 -12.02 2.65
N ILE A 263 12.70 -10.84 2.31
CA ILE A 263 12.53 -10.25 0.98
C ILE A 263 13.76 -10.60 0.15
N GLU A 264 13.55 -11.29 -0.97
CA GLU A 264 14.62 -11.63 -1.92
C GLU A 264 15.28 -10.36 -2.48
N GLU A 265 16.51 -10.51 -2.99
CA GLU A 265 17.12 -9.46 -3.79
C GLU A 265 16.52 -9.42 -5.20
N CYS A 266 16.40 -8.20 -5.75
CA CYS A 266 16.02 -8.02 -7.15
C CYS A 266 17.01 -8.70 -8.08
N LYS A 267 16.53 -9.52 -9.00
CA LYS A 267 17.34 -10.17 -10.04
C LYS A 267 17.22 -9.39 -11.34
N TYR A 268 18.35 -9.14 -11.96
CA TYR A 268 18.42 -8.42 -13.23
C TYR A 268 19.29 -9.21 -14.20
N GLY A 269 18.89 -9.26 -15.46
CA GLY A 269 19.73 -9.82 -16.52
C GLY A 269 21.01 -8.99 -16.76
N THR A 270 21.89 -9.51 -17.61
CA THR A 270 23.11 -8.82 -18.08
C THR A 270 22.73 -7.51 -18.76
N PRO A 271 23.36 -6.37 -18.42
CA PRO A 271 23.09 -5.12 -19.10
C PRO A 271 23.47 -5.20 -20.58
N ILE A 272 22.55 -4.89 -21.46
CA ILE A 272 22.77 -4.82 -22.89
C ILE A 272 23.27 -3.42 -23.23
N TYR A 273 24.21 -3.31 -24.16
CA TYR A 273 24.66 -2.07 -24.80
C TYR A 273 25.03 -2.33 -26.27
N ILE A 274 25.15 -1.27 -27.09
CA ILE A 274 25.62 -1.36 -28.47
C ILE A 274 27.12 -1.08 -28.53
N ASN A 275 27.79 -1.74 -29.45
CA ASN A 275 29.21 -1.46 -29.76
C ASN A 275 29.35 -0.18 -30.61
N LEU A 276 30.59 0.22 -30.89
CA LEU A 276 30.84 1.45 -31.61
C LEU A 276 30.40 1.36 -33.09
N GLU A 277 30.47 0.20 -33.71
CA GLU A 277 30.02 -0.05 -35.09
C GLU A 277 28.49 0.08 -35.20
N GLU A 278 27.77 -0.54 -34.29
CA GLU A 278 26.30 -0.41 -34.19
C GLU A 278 25.88 1.05 -33.95
N ARG A 279 26.59 1.77 -33.06
CA ARG A 279 26.37 3.21 -32.84
C ARG A 279 26.57 4.02 -34.11
N ASP A 280 27.66 3.78 -34.83
CA ASP A 280 28.02 4.53 -36.05
C ASP A 280 27.05 4.16 -37.19
N ARG A 281 26.57 2.93 -37.27
CA ARG A 281 25.49 2.54 -38.18
C ARG A 281 24.20 3.32 -37.89
N ILE A 282 23.83 3.50 -36.66
CA ILE A 282 22.67 4.31 -36.27
C ILE A 282 22.91 5.79 -36.64
N PHE A 283 24.09 6.32 -36.34
CA PHE A 283 24.42 7.72 -36.63
C PHE A 283 24.36 8.05 -38.16
N ASN A 284 24.84 7.13 -39.00
CA ASN A 284 24.90 7.29 -40.45
C ASN A 284 23.63 6.78 -41.17
N ALA A 285 22.61 6.28 -40.42
CA ALA A 285 21.38 5.82 -41.07
C ALA A 285 20.63 6.97 -41.74
N ASP A 286 20.23 6.74 -42.98
CA ASP A 286 19.39 7.69 -43.71
C ASP A 286 17.96 7.64 -43.16
N LEU A 287 17.56 8.72 -42.48
CA LEU A 287 16.23 8.95 -41.91
C LEU A 287 15.58 10.20 -42.51
N SER A 288 16.08 10.68 -43.67
CA SER A 288 15.58 11.89 -44.35
C SER A 288 14.08 11.85 -44.65
N ALA A 289 13.53 10.65 -44.93
CA ALA A 289 12.10 10.44 -45.09
C ALA A 289 11.28 10.66 -43.80
N THR A 290 11.94 10.70 -42.64
CA THR A 290 11.29 10.87 -41.33
C THR A 290 12.09 11.83 -40.44
N PRO A 291 12.06 13.16 -40.70
CA PRO A 291 12.91 14.15 -40.03
C PRO A 291 12.77 14.13 -38.49
N GLN A 292 11.60 13.78 -37.99
CA GLN A 292 11.39 13.66 -36.53
C GLN A 292 12.19 12.50 -35.91
N LEU A 293 12.38 11.41 -36.63
CA LEU A 293 13.23 10.31 -36.16
C LEU A 293 14.72 10.67 -36.28
N GLU A 294 15.09 11.44 -37.26
CA GLU A 294 16.47 11.95 -37.42
C GLU A 294 16.88 12.77 -36.18
N ILE A 295 16.03 13.70 -35.75
CA ILE A 295 16.26 14.49 -34.53
C ILE A 295 16.42 13.56 -33.31
N GLN A 296 15.56 12.57 -33.17
CA GLN A 296 15.64 11.67 -32.02
C GLN A 296 16.86 10.72 -32.12
N ARG A 297 17.31 10.36 -33.29
CA ARG A 297 18.59 9.67 -33.53
C ARG A 297 19.75 10.51 -33.01
N ASP A 298 19.83 11.77 -33.39
CA ASP A 298 20.90 12.67 -32.96
C ASP A 298 20.91 12.84 -31.46
N ILE A 299 19.73 12.96 -30.81
CA ILE A 299 19.60 12.99 -29.33
C ILE A 299 20.11 11.69 -28.72
N PHE A 300 19.76 10.53 -29.28
CA PHE A 300 20.22 9.24 -28.79
C PHE A 300 21.73 9.09 -28.89
N ILE A 301 22.30 9.45 -30.07
CA ILE A 301 23.74 9.42 -30.28
C ILE A 301 24.45 10.38 -29.32
N PHE A 302 23.97 11.62 -29.17
CA PHE A 302 24.54 12.56 -28.22
C PHE A 302 24.51 11.99 -26.80
N GLN A 303 23.40 11.37 -26.38
CA GLN A 303 23.30 10.71 -25.07
C GLN A 303 24.31 9.55 -24.92
N THR A 304 24.61 8.80 -25.99
CA THR A 304 25.67 7.77 -25.97
C THR A 304 27.08 8.34 -25.85
N LEU A 305 27.30 9.61 -26.19
CA LEU A 305 28.59 10.28 -26.16
C LEU A 305 28.87 10.97 -24.84
N ILE A 306 27.82 11.36 -24.09
CA ILE A 306 27.96 12.02 -22.78
C ILE A 306 27.52 11.14 -21.58
N GLY A 307 26.86 10.02 -21.82
CA GLY A 307 26.54 9.00 -20.81
C GLY A 307 25.56 9.41 -19.72
N CYS A 308 24.87 10.56 -19.85
CA CYS A 308 23.92 11.05 -18.84
C CYS A 308 22.62 10.24 -18.81
N ARG A 309 21.87 10.36 -17.69
CA ARG A 309 20.49 9.84 -17.64
C ARG A 309 19.57 10.74 -18.47
N VAL A 310 18.52 10.16 -19.05
CA VAL A 310 17.53 10.93 -19.82
C VAL A 310 16.91 12.07 -19.01
N SER A 311 16.66 11.86 -17.71
CA SER A 311 16.15 12.91 -16.81
C SER A 311 17.12 14.07 -16.60
N ASP A 312 18.43 13.83 -16.72
CA ASP A 312 19.46 14.87 -16.64
C ASP A 312 19.59 15.56 -18.01
N LEU A 313 19.63 14.78 -19.11
CA LEU A 313 19.68 15.28 -20.48
C LEU A 313 18.54 16.28 -20.76
N TYR A 314 17.29 15.94 -20.41
CA TYR A 314 16.11 16.78 -20.64
C TYR A 314 16.08 18.10 -19.84
N ARG A 315 17.00 18.24 -18.89
CA ARG A 315 17.17 19.48 -18.11
C ARG A 315 18.25 20.37 -18.68
N MET A 316 19.10 19.85 -19.57
CA MET A 316 20.22 20.59 -20.11
C MET A 316 19.75 21.74 -21.01
N THR A 317 20.49 22.82 -20.93
CA THR A 317 20.40 24.01 -21.77
C THR A 317 21.77 24.32 -22.34
N LYS A 318 21.91 25.32 -23.19
CA LYS A 318 23.20 25.76 -23.73
C LYS A 318 24.19 26.17 -22.60
N LEU A 319 23.70 26.58 -21.45
CA LEU A 319 24.53 26.93 -20.27
C LEU A 319 25.29 25.73 -19.72
N ASN A 320 24.88 24.52 -20.04
CA ASN A 320 25.60 23.31 -19.62
C ASN A 320 26.81 22.99 -20.52
N VAL A 321 27.00 23.71 -21.64
CA VAL A 321 28.17 23.60 -22.50
C VAL A 321 29.22 24.61 -22.02
N VAL A 322 30.27 24.13 -21.34
CA VAL A 322 31.32 24.95 -20.73
C VAL A 322 32.69 24.45 -21.19
N ASN A 323 33.47 25.32 -21.83
CA ASN A 323 34.84 24.98 -22.27
C ASN A 323 34.93 23.61 -22.95
N GLU A 324 34.15 23.44 -24.03
CA GLU A 324 34.08 22.21 -24.84
C GLU A 324 33.71 20.93 -24.03
N ALA A 325 32.96 21.07 -22.94
CA ALA A 325 32.49 19.96 -22.18
C ALA A 325 31.01 20.17 -21.74
N ILE A 326 30.30 19.09 -21.46
CA ILE A 326 29.02 19.16 -20.77
C ILE A 326 29.26 19.10 -19.26
N GLU A 327 28.75 20.10 -18.54
CA GLU A 327 28.77 20.14 -17.08
C GLU A 327 27.36 20.11 -16.49
N TYR A 328 27.14 19.22 -15.52
CA TYR A 328 25.86 19.12 -14.84
C TYR A 328 25.96 18.42 -13.49
N ILE A 329 25.02 18.70 -12.59
CA ILE A 329 24.83 17.94 -11.33
C ILE A 329 23.67 16.97 -11.54
N PRO A 330 23.89 15.64 -11.42
CA PRO A 330 22.84 14.65 -11.61
C PRO A 330 21.70 14.82 -10.62
N LYS A 331 20.44 14.83 -11.09
CA LYS A 331 19.25 15.01 -10.26
C LYS A 331 19.18 14.01 -9.10
N LYS A 332 19.57 12.76 -9.35
CA LYS A 332 19.48 11.68 -8.35
C LYS A 332 20.42 11.88 -7.14
N THR A 333 21.52 12.61 -7.32
CA THR A 333 22.53 12.83 -6.27
C THR A 333 22.48 14.24 -5.68
N LYS A 334 21.67 15.14 -6.26
CA LYS A 334 21.61 16.55 -5.87
C LYS A 334 21.21 16.78 -4.40
N GLU A 335 20.31 15.94 -3.87
CA GLU A 335 19.78 16.07 -2.49
C GLU A 335 20.68 15.42 -1.42
N GLY A 336 21.76 14.71 -1.83
CA GLY A 336 22.70 14.06 -0.92
C GLY A 336 24.09 14.68 -1.02
N ASN A 337 25.00 14.01 -1.72
CA ASN A 337 26.34 14.55 -2.05
C ASN A 337 26.36 14.99 -3.52
N PRO A 338 26.06 16.26 -3.83
CA PRO A 338 26.10 16.75 -5.19
C PRO A 338 27.54 16.76 -5.71
N VAL A 339 27.77 16.05 -6.82
CA VAL A 339 29.06 16.06 -7.53
C VAL A 339 28.79 16.55 -8.93
N THR A 340 29.58 17.54 -9.37
CA THR A 340 29.54 18.00 -10.76
C THR A 340 30.17 16.96 -11.66
N VAL A 341 29.41 16.53 -12.66
CA VAL A 341 29.90 15.66 -13.71
C VAL A 341 30.32 16.54 -14.89
N ARG A 342 31.54 16.35 -15.35
CA ARG A 342 32.09 17.02 -16.52
C ARG A 342 32.50 16.00 -17.55
N VAL A 343 31.94 16.10 -18.77
CA VAL A 343 32.23 15.20 -19.89
C VAL A 343 32.71 16.01 -21.08
N PRO A 344 34.00 15.91 -21.48
CA PRO A 344 34.51 16.56 -22.66
C PRO A 344 33.77 16.13 -23.94
N LEU A 345 33.51 17.07 -24.84
CA LEU A 345 32.83 16.83 -26.10
C LEU A 345 33.82 16.33 -27.15
N ASN A 346 33.52 15.18 -27.73
CA ASN A 346 34.20 14.71 -28.94
C ASN A 346 33.60 15.36 -30.19
N ASP A 347 34.24 15.15 -31.35
CA ASP A 347 33.84 15.82 -32.60
C ASP A 347 32.38 15.50 -33.00
N LYS A 348 31.94 14.24 -32.86
CA LYS A 348 30.53 13.86 -33.14
C LYS A 348 29.54 14.58 -32.23
N ALA A 349 29.87 14.76 -30.96
CA ALA A 349 29.01 15.50 -30.03
C ALA A 349 28.98 17.00 -30.39
N LYS A 350 30.10 17.59 -30.78
CA LYS A 350 30.19 18.98 -31.28
C LYS A 350 29.37 19.14 -32.56
N GLU A 351 29.50 18.21 -33.52
CA GLU A 351 28.71 18.20 -34.76
C GLU A 351 27.20 18.20 -34.48
N ILE A 352 26.74 17.35 -33.58
CA ILE A 352 25.32 17.32 -33.20
C ILE A 352 24.90 18.64 -32.57
N LEU A 353 25.66 19.21 -31.65
CA LEU A 353 25.32 20.48 -31.03
C LEU A 353 25.29 21.63 -32.05
N GLU A 354 26.16 21.62 -33.05
CA GLU A 354 26.16 22.62 -34.10
C GLU A 354 24.90 22.55 -34.97
N ARG A 355 24.39 21.33 -35.28
CA ARG A 355 23.11 21.14 -36.00
C ARG A 355 21.91 21.81 -35.27
N TYR A 356 21.96 21.88 -33.96
CA TYR A 356 20.87 22.41 -33.12
C TYR A 356 21.25 23.72 -32.42
N LYS A 357 22.26 24.45 -32.92
CA LYS A 357 22.74 25.70 -32.28
C LYS A 357 21.66 26.78 -32.16
N ASP A 358 20.73 26.84 -33.15
CA ASP A 358 19.66 27.82 -33.17
C ASP A 358 18.42 27.40 -32.39
N HIS A 359 18.40 26.17 -31.84
CA HIS A 359 17.29 25.72 -31.01
C HIS A 359 17.26 26.49 -29.70
N GLU A 360 16.09 27.06 -29.35
CA GLU A 360 15.91 27.86 -28.13
C GLU A 360 15.52 27.02 -26.88
N GLY A 361 15.89 27.52 -25.72
CA GLY A 361 15.50 26.97 -24.42
C GLY A 361 16.32 25.78 -24.03
N LYS A 362 15.97 24.57 -24.47
CA LYS A 362 16.67 23.34 -24.12
C LYS A 362 17.88 23.12 -25.03
N LEU A 363 18.81 22.25 -24.59
CA LEU A 363 20.00 21.94 -25.35
C LEU A 363 19.69 21.30 -26.71
N LEU A 364 18.68 20.45 -26.78
CA LEU A 364 18.22 19.73 -27.97
C LEU A 364 16.69 19.71 -28.02
N PRO A 365 16.03 19.48 -29.16
CA PRO A 365 14.57 19.47 -29.31
C PRO A 365 13.95 18.19 -28.77
N PHE A 366 13.82 18.12 -27.46
CA PHE A 366 13.30 16.96 -26.75
C PHE A 366 11.78 16.79 -26.90
N ILE A 367 11.35 15.53 -27.00
CA ILE A 367 9.94 15.11 -26.89
C ILE A 367 9.71 14.40 -25.56
N SER A 368 8.49 13.94 -25.26
CA SER A 368 8.26 13.16 -24.03
C SER A 368 9.11 11.88 -24.00
N GLU A 369 9.54 11.46 -22.81
CA GLU A 369 10.39 10.27 -22.64
C GLU A 369 9.74 9.01 -23.25
N GLN A 370 8.41 8.88 -23.15
CA GLN A 370 7.68 7.77 -23.77
C GLN A 370 7.85 7.77 -25.29
N LYS A 371 7.55 8.91 -25.95
CA LYS A 371 7.71 9.04 -27.41
C LYS A 371 9.15 8.87 -27.86
N TYR A 372 10.11 9.34 -27.04
CA TYR A 372 11.54 9.16 -27.31
C TYR A 372 11.93 7.68 -27.29
N ASN A 373 11.47 6.89 -26.31
CA ASN A 373 11.72 5.46 -26.26
C ASN A 373 11.07 4.72 -27.43
N GLU A 374 9.89 5.11 -27.88
CA GLU A 374 9.25 4.59 -29.10
C GLU A 374 10.04 4.92 -30.36
N ALA A 375 10.55 6.16 -30.46
CA ALA A 375 11.41 6.59 -31.58
C ALA A 375 12.70 5.78 -31.59
N ILE A 376 13.40 5.58 -30.49
CA ILE A 376 14.61 4.76 -30.41
C ILE A 376 14.39 3.36 -30.99
N LYS A 377 13.30 2.68 -30.64
CA LYS A 377 12.97 1.36 -31.18
C LYS A 377 12.84 1.38 -32.73
N LYS A 378 12.16 2.39 -33.27
CA LYS A 378 12.00 2.57 -34.70
C LYS A 378 13.35 2.86 -35.40
N ILE A 379 14.16 3.74 -34.81
CA ILE A 379 15.51 4.09 -35.31
C ILE A 379 16.38 2.84 -35.39
N PHE A 380 16.44 2.03 -34.33
CA PHE A 380 17.23 0.80 -34.31
C PHE A 380 16.79 -0.18 -35.39
N LYS A 381 15.47 -0.36 -35.57
CA LYS A 381 14.92 -1.20 -36.63
C LYS A 381 15.29 -0.71 -38.02
N LEU A 382 15.13 0.59 -38.28
CA LEU A 382 15.46 1.20 -39.58
C LEU A 382 16.97 1.21 -39.86
N SER A 383 17.80 1.30 -38.83
CA SER A 383 19.27 1.25 -38.97
C SER A 383 19.84 -0.17 -39.06
N GLY A 384 19.01 -1.21 -39.10
CA GLY A 384 19.44 -2.61 -39.14
C GLY A 384 20.23 -3.08 -37.90
N VAL A 385 19.94 -2.50 -36.72
CA VAL A 385 20.56 -2.91 -35.47
C VAL A 385 19.55 -3.80 -34.73
N ASP A 386 19.47 -5.05 -35.20
CA ASP A 386 18.40 -6.01 -34.89
C ASP A 386 18.92 -7.33 -34.31
N ARG A 387 20.22 -7.43 -33.98
CA ARG A 387 20.74 -8.66 -33.36
C ARG A 387 19.90 -9.17 -32.22
N ILE A 388 19.81 -10.49 -32.08
CA ILE A 388 19.09 -11.15 -31.00
C ILE A 388 19.86 -10.98 -29.69
N VAL A 389 19.15 -10.61 -28.66
CA VAL A 389 19.67 -10.48 -27.29
C VAL A 389 18.82 -11.30 -26.33
N THR A 390 19.49 -11.88 -25.33
CA THR A 390 18.83 -12.61 -24.25
C THR A 390 18.53 -11.64 -23.10
N ILE A 391 17.28 -11.57 -22.67
CA ILE A 391 16.84 -10.78 -21.53
C ILE A 391 16.07 -11.67 -20.54
N LEU A 392 15.95 -11.22 -19.31
CA LEU A 392 15.00 -11.80 -18.37
C LEU A 392 13.63 -11.15 -18.56
N ASP A 393 12.58 -11.95 -18.71
CA ASP A 393 11.21 -11.47 -18.70
C ASP A 393 10.91 -10.79 -17.35
N PRO A 394 10.36 -9.57 -17.34
CA PRO A 394 10.10 -8.85 -16.09
C PRO A 394 9.07 -9.53 -15.18
N LEU A 395 8.16 -10.33 -15.73
CA LEU A 395 7.10 -11.01 -14.98
C LEU A 395 7.56 -12.38 -14.47
N THR A 396 8.01 -13.25 -15.39
CA THR A 396 8.32 -14.64 -15.09
C THR A 396 9.76 -14.86 -14.65
N ARG A 397 10.69 -13.97 -15.04
CA ARG A 397 12.16 -14.12 -14.93
C ARG A 397 12.75 -15.20 -15.83
N ASP A 398 11.98 -15.69 -16.78
CA ASP A 398 12.49 -16.62 -17.78
C ASP A 398 13.41 -15.90 -18.76
N GLU A 399 14.33 -16.65 -19.37
CA GLU A 399 15.16 -16.13 -20.44
C GLU A 399 14.36 -16.04 -21.72
N VAL A 400 14.29 -14.84 -22.28
CA VAL A 400 13.61 -14.57 -23.54
C VAL A 400 14.57 -13.95 -24.54
N LYS A 401 14.54 -14.44 -25.78
CA LYS A 401 15.32 -13.91 -26.89
C LYS A 401 14.47 -12.91 -27.68
N LYS A 402 14.97 -11.69 -27.82
CA LYS A 402 14.29 -10.62 -28.57
C LYS A 402 15.28 -9.86 -29.47
N PRO A 403 14.85 -9.32 -30.61
CA PRO A 403 15.70 -8.41 -31.37
C PRO A 403 15.97 -7.13 -30.56
N LEU A 404 17.19 -6.61 -30.69
CA LEU A 404 17.66 -5.48 -29.87
C LEU A 404 16.75 -4.24 -29.97
N TYR A 405 16.15 -3.98 -31.13
CA TYR A 405 15.26 -2.84 -31.32
C TYR A 405 14.00 -2.92 -30.42
N GLU A 406 13.51 -4.09 -30.04
CA GLU A 406 12.34 -4.21 -29.15
C GLU A 406 12.64 -3.81 -27.71
N VAL A 407 13.88 -3.97 -27.26
CA VAL A 407 14.32 -3.69 -25.91
C VAL A 407 15.11 -2.39 -25.77
N ALA A 408 15.38 -1.73 -26.91
CA ALA A 408 16.09 -0.47 -26.94
C ALA A 408 15.30 0.64 -26.22
N SER A 409 16.03 1.48 -25.48
CA SER A 409 15.47 2.60 -24.72
C SER A 409 16.55 3.65 -24.45
N SER A 410 16.15 4.82 -23.97
CA SER A 410 17.07 5.89 -23.56
C SER A 410 18.14 5.45 -22.55
N HIS A 411 17.82 4.46 -21.73
CA HIS A 411 18.81 3.91 -20.78
C HIS A 411 19.93 3.11 -21.47
N LEU A 412 19.65 2.57 -22.66
CA LEU A 412 20.65 1.88 -23.47
C LEU A 412 21.78 2.85 -23.90
N ALA A 413 21.47 4.12 -24.20
CA ALA A 413 22.48 5.12 -24.53
C ALA A 413 23.54 5.27 -23.42
N ARG A 414 23.09 5.39 -22.17
CA ARG A 414 24.00 5.46 -21.02
C ARG A 414 24.79 4.17 -20.82
N ARG A 415 24.16 3.01 -21.00
CA ARG A 415 24.85 1.71 -20.94
C ARG A 415 25.93 1.61 -22.04
N THR A 416 25.65 2.10 -23.24
CA THR A 416 26.59 2.16 -24.36
C THR A 416 27.82 3.00 -24.04
N PHE A 417 27.64 4.20 -23.47
CA PHE A 417 28.73 5.03 -23.00
C PHE A 417 29.64 4.27 -22.02
N ILE A 418 29.05 3.72 -20.96
CA ILE A 418 29.78 3.07 -19.89
C ILE A 418 30.47 1.80 -20.40
N GLY A 419 29.76 0.94 -21.13
CA GLY A 419 30.31 -0.33 -21.63
C GLY A 419 31.50 -0.13 -22.56
N ASN A 420 31.39 0.78 -23.54
CA ASN A 420 32.48 1.02 -24.49
C ASN A 420 33.70 1.71 -23.86
N ILE A 421 33.49 2.64 -22.90
CA ILE A 421 34.63 3.28 -22.20
C ILE A 421 35.29 2.26 -21.25
N TYR A 422 34.50 1.52 -20.48
CA TYR A 422 35.02 0.52 -19.54
C TYR A 422 35.85 -0.56 -20.24
N LYS A 423 35.40 -1.01 -21.43
CA LYS A 423 36.15 -1.93 -22.27
C LYS A 423 37.57 -1.43 -22.63
N LYS A 424 37.72 -0.12 -22.89
CA LYS A 424 39.00 0.49 -23.22
C LYS A 424 39.86 0.83 -22.04
N VAL A 425 39.27 1.42 -20.99
CA VAL A 425 40.02 2.01 -19.85
C VAL A 425 40.21 1.02 -18.71
N LYS A 426 39.26 0.08 -18.50
CA LYS A 426 39.26 -0.94 -17.42
C LYS A 426 39.38 -0.37 -15.99
N ASP A 427 39.28 0.97 -15.83
CA ASP A 427 39.28 1.64 -14.53
C ASP A 427 37.85 2.08 -14.16
N PRO A 428 37.25 1.44 -13.16
CA PRO A 428 35.89 1.79 -12.72
C PRO A 428 35.78 3.21 -12.16
N ASN A 429 36.86 3.77 -11.60
CA ASN A 429 36.80 5.10 -10.97
C ASN A 429 36.74 6.19 -12.02
N LEU A 430 37.56 6.10 -13.07
CA LEU A 430 37.52 7.04 -14.19
C LEU A 430 36.16 7.00 -14.91
N VAL A 431 35.63 5.82 -15.18
CA VAL A 431 34.30 5.67 -15.81
C VAL A 431 33.17 6.18 -14.91
N SER A 432 33.30 5.99 -13.58
CA SER A 432 32.35 6.50 -12.60
C SER A 432 32.35 8.02 -12.56
N ALA A 433 33.53 8.66 -12.58
CA ALA A 433 33.67 10.12 -12.62
C ALA A 433 32.95 10.73 -13.84
N LEU A 434 33.14 10.14 -15.03
CA LEU A 434 32.48 10.60 -16.28
C LEU A 434 30.96 10.33 -16.28
N SER A 435 30.52 9.24 -15.67
CA SER A 435 29.11 8.84 -15.72
C SER A 435 28.30 9.29 -14.50
N GLY A 436 28.93 9.84 -13.46
CA GLY A 436 28.27 10.24 -12.21
C GLY A 436 27.67 9.04 -11.45
N HIS A 437 28.34 7.88 -11.47
CA HIS A 437 28.01 6.77 -10.58
C HIS A 437 28.74 6.95 -9.26
N LYS A 438 28.08 6.52 -8.17
CA LYS A 438 28.74 6.43 -6.87
C LYS A 438 29.71 5.26 -6.90
N GLU A 439 30.91 5.47 -6.36
CA GLU A 439 31.91 4.42 -6.19
C GLU A 439 31.32 3.20 -5.47
N GLY A 440 31.67 1.99 -5.92
CA GLY A 440 31.18 0.73 -5.33
C GLY A 440 29.71 0.41 -5.58
N SER A 441 28.96 1.20 -6.40
CA SER A 441 27.54 0.95 -6.62
C SER A 441 27.27 -0.40 -7.27
N LYS A 442 26.28 -1.14 -6.73
CA LYS A 442 25.80 -2.44 -7.30
C LYS A 442 25.44 -2.29 -8.80
N ALA A 443 24.92 -1.13 -9.21
CA ALA A 443 24.56 -0.86 -10.59
C ALA A 443 25.81 -0.80 -11.49
N PHE A 444 26.93 -0.28 -11.00
CA PHE A 444 28.17 -0.18 -11.78
C PHE A 444 28.90 -1.54 -11.88
N ARG A 445 28.86 -2.37 -10.82
CA ARG A 445 29.47 -3.72 -10.85
C ARG A 445 28.99 -4.56 -12.03
N ARG A 446 27.71 -4.40 -12.43
CA ARG A 446 27.13 -5.14 -13.57
C ARG A 446 27.77 -4.86 -14.91
N TYR A 447 28.52 -3.77 -15.06
CA TYR A 447 29.26 -3.44 -16.28
C TYR A 447 30.64 -4.11 -16.34
N ARG A 448 31.15 -4.63 -15.21
CA ARG A 448 32.43 -5.35 -15.17
C ARG A 448 32.34 -6.74 -15.81
N ASP A 449 31.14 -7.32 -15.82
CA ASP A 449 30.91 -8.71 -16.24
C ASP A 449 30.56 -8.84 -17.75
N ILE A 450 30.62 -7.73 -18.51
CA ILE A 450 30.00 -7.67 -19.85
C ILE A 450 30.98 -7.91 -20.99
N ASP A 451 32.28 -7.89 -20.74
CA ASP A 451 33.25 -7.92 -21.84
C ASP A 451 33.45 -9.31 -22.43
N GLU A 452 32.67 -9.64 -23.47
CA GLU A 452 32.79 -10.88 -24.23
C GLU A 452 34.16 -11.03 -24.92
N GLU A 453 34.84 -9.93 -25.31
CA GLU A 453 36.18 -9.99 -25.87
C GLU A 453 37.19 -10.36 -24.79
N MET A 454 37.09 -9.77 -23.59
CA MET A 454 37.91 -10.18 -22.45
C MET A 454 37.70 -11.66 -22.12
N LYS A 455 36.46 -12.16 -22.16
CA LYS A 455 36.17 -13.58 -21.95
C LYS A 455 36.81 -14.44 -23.04
N LYS A 456 36.73 -14.02 -24.31
CA LYS A 456 37.38 -14.70 -25.43
C LYS A 456 38.92 -14.69 -25.29
N ASP A 457 39.48 -13.56 -24.88
CA ASP A 457 40.92 -13.43 -24.66
C ASP A 457 41.39 -14.30 -23.48
N LEU A 458 40.58 -14.36 -22.42
CA LEU A 458 40.88 -15.29 -21.30
C LEU A 458 40.80 -16.75 -21.69
N VAL A 459 39.81 -17.14 -22.51
CA VAL A 459 39.69 -18.51 -23.01
C VAL A 459 40.84 -18.90 -23.94
N LYS A 460 41.35 -17.97 -24.75
CA LYS A 460 42.56 -18.18 -25.58
C LYS A 460 43.82 -18.46 -24.78
N LEU A 461 43.86 -18.11 -23.50
CA LEU A 461 44.98 -18.48 -22.63
C LEU A 461 44.99 -19.97 -22.25
N LEU A 462 43.93 -20.69 -22.57
CA LEU A 462 43.82 -22.13 -22.34
C LEU A 462 44.28 -22.97 -23.57
N ASP A 463 44.51 -22.32 -24.73
CA ASP A 463 45.06 -22.89 -25.92
C ASP A 463 46.62 -22.84 -25.89
#